data_66513089c4c37033d9886374cb3293e0
#
_entry.id   66513089c4c37033d9886374cb3293e0
#
_cell.length_a   1.000
_cell.length_b   1.000
_cell.length_c   1.000
_cell.angle_alpha   90.00
_cell.angle_beta   90.00
_cell.angle_gamma   90.00
#
_symmetry.space_group_name_H-M   'P 1'
#
loop_
_entity.id
_entity.type
_entity.pdbx_description
1 polymer ?
#
loop_
_entity_poly.entity_id
_entity_poly.type
_entity_poly.pdbx_seq_one_letter_code
_entity_poly.pdbx_strand_id
1 'polypeptide(L)'
;MKKLLYHMNRLWLLTFIGIMFYQLIVNGQDVTLSKNLTVLSIIIVCIVPWLIKKVLKYEMSETLKFIYFLFVFIALILGSIYNLYRTISWFDLLAHFLSGIVTCVLALIILKKFDLLKKDLPIFHIVFIIAFSLMIASFWEFFEFLSDKVLKGDTQWVLL
;
A
#
# COMPACT_ATOMS: atom_id res chain seq x y z
N MET A 1 10.94 22.55 -5.22
CA MET A 1 10.44 21.17 -5.38
C MET A 1 10.21 20.48 -4.04
N LYS A 2 11.18 20.33 -3.12
CA LYS A 2 11.01 19.65 -1.81
C LYS A 2 9.89 20.22 -0.94
N LYS A 3 9.78 21.56 -0.82
CA LYS A 3 8.70 22.22 -0.06
C LYS A 3 7.31 21.90 -0.63
N LEU A 4 7.17 21.91 -1.96
CA LEU A 4 5.90 21.57 -2.61
C LEU A 4 5.48 20.13 -2.29
N LEU A 5 6.39 19.17 -2.47
CA LEU A 5 6.12 17.76 -2.14
C LEU A 5 5.77 17.55 -0.66
N TYR A 6 6.43 18.28 0.25
CA TYR A 6 6.09 18.25 1.69
C TYR A 6 4.64 18.69 1.94
N HIS A 7 4.19 19.78 1.31
CA HIS A 7 2.80 20.23 1.45
C HIS A 7 1.82 19.26 0.80
N MET A 8 2.15 18.69 -0.37
CA MET A 8 1.34 17.66 -1.03
C MET A 8 1.20 16.42 -0.17
N ASN A 9 2.27 15.96 0.47
CA ASN A 9 2.21 14.80 1.37
C ASN A 9 1.32 15.06 2.59
N ARG A 10 1.28 16.28 3.12
CA ARG A 10 0.35 16.66 4.17
C ARG A 10 -1.10 16.71 3.68
N LEU A 11 -1.32 17.21 2.47
CA LEU A 11 -2.65 17.18 1.85
C LEU A 11 -3.14 15.74 1.66
N TRP A 12 -2.27 14.80 1.22
CA TRP A 12 -2.62 13.39 1.15
C TRP A 12 -3.11 12.85 2.49
N LEU A 13 -2.38 13.09 3.57
CA LEU A 13 -2.79 12.65 4.91
C LEU A 13 -4.13 13.24 5.33
N LEU A 14 -4.35 14.53 5.10
CA LEU A 14 -5.63 15.18 5.40
C LEU A 14 -6.77 14.59 4.56
N THR A 15 -6.51 14.30 3.28
CA THR A 15 -7.49 13.65 2.39
C THR A 15 -7.87 12.26 2.91
N PHE A 16 -6.88 11.43 3.27
CA PHE A 16 -7.14 10.10 3.83
C PHE A 16 -7.93 10.17 5.16
N ILE A 17 -7.56 11.09 6.05
CA ILE A 17 -8.29 11.32 7.29
C ILE A 17 -9.73 11.76 6.99
N GLY A 18 -9.93 12.68 6.06
CA GLY A 18 -11.25 13.14 5.64
C GLY A 18 -12.11 12.01 5.07
N ILE A 19 -11.55 11.18 4.19
CA ILE A 19 -12.24 10.02 3.63
C ILE A 19 -12.58 9.01 4.73
N MET A 20 -11.67 8.77 5.66
CA MET A 20 -11.92 7.89 6.82
C MET A 20 -13.12 8.39 7.64
N PHE A 21 -13.15 9.68 8.00
CA PHE A 21 -14.29 10.27 8.74
C PHE A 21 -15.59 10.22 7.93
N TYR A 22 -15.53 10.51 6.63
CA TYR A 22 -16.69 10.40 5.75
C TYR A 22 -17.24 8.96 5.75
N GLN A 23 -16.38 7.96 5.61
CA GLN A 23 -16.79 6.54 5.66
C GLN A 23 -17.40 6.16 7.00
N LEU A 24 -16.86 6.65 8.12
CA LEU A 24 -17.40 6.40 9.45
C LEU A 24 -18.80 7.04 9.64
N ILE A 25 -19.00 8.26 9.13
CA ILE A 25 -20.28 8.97 9.25
C ILE A 25 -21.35 8.35 8.35
N VAL A 26 -21.03 8.14 7.07
CA VAL A 26 -22.00 7.63 6.07
C VAL A 26 -22.34 6.16 6.34
N ASN A 27 -21.39 5.38 6.82
CA ASN A 27 -21.57 3.95 7.08
C ASN A 27 -22.00 3.64 8.52
N GLY A 28 -22.18 4.66 9.36
CA GLY A 28 -22.49 4.49 10.79
C GLY A 28 -23.79 3.75 11.11
N GLN A 29 -24.64 3.51 10.12
CA GLN A 29 -25.87 2.71 10.26
C GLN A 29 -25.74 1.30 9.65
N ASP A 30 -24.81 1.09 8.71
CA ASP A 30 -24.57 -0.21 8.06
C ASP A 30 -23.14 -0.68 8.33
N VAL A 31 -22.93 -1.22 9.52
CA VAL A 31 -21.64 -1.77 9.96
C VAL A 31 -21.39 -3.11 9.24
N THR A 32 -21.08 -3.06 7.95
CA THR A 32 -20.55 -4.24 7.27
C THR A 32 -19.06 -4.37 7.58
N LEU A 33 -18.62 -5.59 7.88
CA LEU A 33 -17.24 -5.89 8.26
C LEU A 33 -16.23 -5.42 7.19
N SER A 34 -16.58 -5.52 5.90
CA SER A 34 -15.75 -5.06 4.78
C SER A 34 -15.46 -3.54 4.82
N LYS A 35 -16.44 -2.72 5.21
CA LYS A 35 -16.26 -1.27 5.33
C LYS A 35 -15.32 -0.89 6.47
N ASN A 36 -15.41 -1.59 7.60
CA ASN A 36 -14.50 -1.40 8.73
C ASN A 36 -13.08 -1.80 8.37
N LEU A 37 -12.89 -2.84 7.56
CA LEU A 37 -11.57 -3.24 7.06
C LEU A 37 -10.96 -2.17 6.15
N THR A 38 -11.74 -1.53 5.29
CA THR A 38 -11.24 -0.43 4.45
C THR A 38 -10.77 0.75 5.31
N VAL A 39 -11.54 1.15 6.33
CA VAL A 39 -11.12 2.19 7.27
C VAL A 39 -9.84 1.81 8.02
N LEU A 40 -9.76 0.58 8.51
CA LEU A 40 -8.57 0.06 9.17
C LEU A 40 -7.35 0.06 8.24
N SER A 41 -7.54 -0.34 6.98
CA SER A 41 -6.48 -0.32 5.97
C SER A 41 -5.94 1.09 5.74
N ILE A 42 -6.81 2.10 5.64
CA ILE A 42 -6.40 3.51 5.51
C ILE A 42 -5.53 3.93 6.71
N ILE A 43 -5.93 3.58 7.93
CA ILE A 43 -5.15 3.88 9.13
C ILE A 43 -3.77 3.22 9.06
N ILE A 44 -3.73 1.92 8.76
CA ILE A 44 -2.48 1.15 8.68
C ILE A 44 -1.53 1.78 7.66
N VAL A 45 -2.00 2.08 6.45
CA VAL A 45 -1.12 2.63 5.40
C VAL A 45 -0.64 4.05 5.72
N CYS A 46 -1.43 4.87 6.42
CA CYS A 46 -0.98 6.19 6.87
C CYS A 46 0.16 6.10 7.90
N ILE A 47 0.23 5.02 8.67
CA ILE A 47 1.27 4.81 9.70
C ILE A 47 2.56 4.25 9.10
N VAL A 48 2.54 3.61 7.92
CA VAL A 48 3.72 2.95 7.32
C VAL A 48 4.95 3.85 7.21
N PRO A 49 4.91 5.11 6.73
CA PRO A 49 6.09 5.96 6.67
C PRO A 49 6.71 6.22 8.06
N TRP A 50 5.88 6.31 9.10
CA TRP A 50 6.33 6.46 10.48
C TRP A 50 6.94 5.16 11.01
N LEU A 51 6.36 3.99 10.70
CA LEU A 51 6.92 2.68 11.05
C LEU A 51 8.29 2.47 10.41
N ILE A 52 8.45 2.79 9.12
CA ILE A 52 9.73 2.72 8.41
C ILE A 52 10.77 3.60 9.13
N LYS A 53 10.41 4.82 9.51
CA LYS A 53 11.31 5.70 10.28
C LYS A 53 11.68 5.11 11.63
N LYS A 54 10.72 4.54 12.36
CA LYS A 54 10.92 4.00 13.73
C LYS A 54 11.71 2.69 13.71
N VAL A 55 11.34 1.75 12.84
CA VAL A 55 11.90 0.38 12.82
C VAL A 55 13.24 0.35 12.05
N LEU A 56 13.23 0.87 10.83
CA LEU A 56 14.42 0.88 9.99
C LEU A 56 15.33 2.08 10.24
N LYS A 57 14.93 3.03 11.10
CA LYS A 57 15.64 4.30 11.33
C LYS A 57 15.97 5.01 10.01
N TYR A 58 15.09 4.85 9.02
CA TYR A 58 15.23 5.42 7.69
C TYR A 58 14.14 6.47 7.46
N GLU A 59 14.55 7.69 7.14
CA GLU A 59 13.61 8.76 6.80
C GLU A 59 13.35 8.77 5.28
N MET A 60 12.11 8.45 4.91
CA MET A 60 11.69 8.48 3.51
C MET A 60 11.78 9.91 2.97
N SER A 61 12.35 10.06 1.76
CA SER A 61 12.34 11.34 1.06
C SER A 61 10.90 11.79 0.75
N GLU A 62 10.66 13.09 0.60
CA GLU A 62 9.33 13.61 0.28
C GLU A 62 8.80 13.07 -1.06
N THR A 63 9.69 12.81 -2.02
CA THR A 63 9.33 12.17 -3.29
C THR A 63 8.84 10.74 -3.07
N LEU A 64 9.52 9.97 -2.23
CA LEU A 64 9.15 8.59 -1.95
C LEU A 64 7.82 8.50 -1.18
N LYS A 65 7.60 9.41 -0.21
CA LYS A 65 6.31 9.52 0.48
C LYS A 65 5.19 9.85 -0.50
N PHE A 66 5.43 10.77 -1.45
CA PHE A 66 4.46 11.14 -2.46
C PHE A 66 4.08 9.97 -3.36
N ILE A 67 5.06 9.23 -3.88
CA ILE A 67 4.82 8.01 -4.70
C ILE A 67 4.04 6.97 -3.91
N TYR A 68 4.41 6.76 -2.64
CA TYR A 68 3.71 5.85 -1.75
C TYR A 68 2.25 6.24 -1.54
N PHE A 69 1.97 7.51 -1.19
CA PHE A 69 0.59 7.96 -0.98
C PHE A 69 -0.23 7.98 -2.27
N LEU A 70 0.39 8.26 -3.42
CA LEU A 70 -0.27 8.14 -4.71
C LEU A 70 -0.69 6.69 -4.99
N PHE A 71 0.20 5.73 -4.74
CA PHE A 71 -0.13 4.30 -4.83
C PHE A 71 -1.29 3.92 -3.90
N VAL A 72 -1.23 4.34 -2.64
CA VAL A 72 -2.29 4.08 -1.65
C VAL A 72 -3.63 4.68 -2.11
N PHE A 73 -3.62 5.89 -2.67
CA PHE A 73 -4.82 6.52 -3.22
C PHE A 73 -5.40 5.70 -4.37
N ILE A 74 -4.57 5.28 -5.31
CA ILE A 74 -5.01 4.45 -6.44
C ILE A 74 -5.59 3.12 -5.93
N ALA A 75 -4.86 2.38 -5.11
CA ALA A 75 -5.26 1.04 -4.68
C ALA A 75 -6.46 1.05 -3.73
N LEU A 76 -6.46 1.86 -2.67
CA LEU A 76 -7.53 1.83 -1.67
C LEU A 76 -8.71 2.73 -2.04
N ILE A 77 -8.45 3.97 -2.46
CA ILE A 77 -9.55 4.91 -2.69
C ILE A 77 -10.22 4.60 -4.02
N LEU A 78 -9.48 4.63 -5.12
CA LEU A 78 -10.04 4.35 -6.43
C LEU A 78 -10.43 2.87 -6.57
N GLY A 79 -9.56 1.95 -6.16
CA GLY A 79 -9.79 0.51 -6.26
C GLY A 79 -10.96 0.03 -5.41
N SER A 80 -10.85 0.17 -4.08
CA SER A 80 -11.80 -0.43 -3.14
C SER A 80 -13.02 0.45 -2.88
N ILE A 81 -12.86 1.78 -2.62
CA ILE A 81 -13.99 2.65 -2.29
C ILE A 81 -14.83 2.99 -3.52
N TYR A 82 -14.17 3.35 -4.63
CA TYR A 82 -14.86 3.64 -5.90
C TYR A 82 -15.11 2.40 -6.77
N ASN A 83 -14.78 1.20 -6.27
CA ASN A 83 -15.03 -0.09 -6.93
C ASN A 83 -14.39 -0.22 -8.32
N LEU A 84 -13.24 0.43 -8.59
CA LEU A 84 -12.59 0.31 -9.88
C LEU A 84 -12.06 -1.11 -10.14
N TYR A 85 -11.77 -1.87 -9.10
CA TYR A 85 -11.46 -3.30 -9.24
C TYR A 85 -12.58 -4.09 -9.94
N ARG A 86 -13.85 -3.72 -9.73
CA ARG A 86 -15.01 -4.38 -10.37
C ARG A 86 -15.37 -3.80 -11.74
N THR A 87 -15.10 -2.52 -11.94
CA THR A 87 -15.55 -1.82 -13.16
C THR A 87 -14.52 -1.85 -14.28
N ILE A 88 -13.24 -2.06 -13.96
CA ILE A 88 -12.13 -2.02 -14.91
C ILE A 88 -11.30 -3.29 -14.76
N SER A 89 -11.41 -4.21 -15.71
CA SER A 89 -10.81 -5.55 -15.68
C SER A 89 -9.27 -5.59 -15.51
N TRP A 90 -8.57 -4.55 -15.94
CA TRP A 90 -7.10 -4.46 -15.81
C TRP A 90 -6.64 -3.67 -14.58
N PHE A 91 -7.58 -3.12 -13.78
CA PHE A 91 -7.23 -2.24 -12.66
C PHE A 91 -6.46 -2.97 -11.56
N ASP A 92 -6.83 -4.21 -11.30
CA ASP A 92 -6.15 -5.08 -10.35
C ASP A 92 -4.70 -5.33 -10.77
N LEU A 93 -4.46 -5.67 -12.03
CA LEU A 93 -3.12 -5.82 -12.59
C LEU A 93 -2.28 -4.54 -12.43
N LEU A 94 -2.88 -3.36 -12.63
CA LEU A 94 -2.22 -2.08 -12.39
C LEU A 94 -1.83 -1.91 -10.91
N ALA A 95 -2.73 -2.23 -9.98
CA ALA A 95 -2.46 -2.11 -8.55
C ALA A 95 -1.32 -3.06 -8.12
N HIS A 96 -1.32 -4.30 -8.61
CA HIS A 96 -0.23 -5.26 -8.38
C HIS A 96 1.10 -4.77 -8.97
N PHE A 97 1.10 -4.22 -10.19
CA PHE A 97 2.30 -3.64 -10.79
C PHE A 97 2.87 -2.47 -9.96
N LEU A 98 2.01 -1.54 -9.52
CA LEU A 98 2.42 -0.41 -8.68
C LEU A 98 2.92 -0.87 -7.30
N SER A 99 2.26 -1.86 -6.69
CA SER A 99 2.71 -2.46 -5.43
C SER A 99 4.09 -3.11 -5.58
N GLY A 100 4.34 -3.77 -6.70
CA GLY A 100 5.66 -4.32 -7.06
C GLY A 100 6.75 -3.25 -7.07
N ILE A 101 6.51 -2.08 -7.68
CA ILE A 101 7.46 -0.96 -7.66
C ILE A 101 7.72 -0.50 -6.22
N VAL A 102 6.68 -0.32 -5.41
CA VAL A 102 6.80 0.13 -4.02
C VAL A 102 7.60 -0.88 -3.19
N THR A 103 7.35 -2.17 -3.35
CA THR A 103 8.07 -3.24 -2.63
C THR A 103 9.52 -3.37 -3.08
N CYS A 104 9.84 -3.18 -4.36
CA CYS A 104 11.22 -3.09 -4.84
C CYS A 104 11.98 -1.94 -4.17
N VAL A 105 11.37 -0.76 -4.05
CA VAL A 105 11.98 0.38 -3.36
C VAL A 105 12.19 0.09 -1.87
N LEU A 106 11.23 -0.58 -1.23
CA LEU A 106 11.38 -1.00 0.18
C LEU A 106 12.53 -2.00 0.35
N ALA A 107 12.67 -2.97 -0.56
CA ALA A 107 13.81 -3.90 -0.57
C ALA A 107 15.15 -3.17 -0.67
N LEU A 108 15.25 -2.17 -1.55
CA LEU A 108 16.45 -1.32 -1.68
C LEU A 108 16.76 -0.55 -0.39
N ILE A 109 15.74 -0.03 0.29
CA ILE A 109 15.89 0.65 1.59
C ILE A 109 16.47 -0.32 2.64
N ILE A 110 15.96 -1.56 2.67
CA ILE A 110 16.46 -2.60 3.57
C ILE A 110 17.92 -2.93 3.27
N LEU A 111 18.27 -3.21 2.00
CA LEU A 111 19.64 -3.48 1.61
C LEU A 111 20.60 -2.34 1.99
N LYS A 112 20.18 -1.10 1.75
CA LYS A 112 20.95 0.09 2.12
C LYS A 112 21.12 0.21 3.64
N LYS A 113 20.05 -0.06 4.39
CA LYS A 113 20.06 0.03 5.86
C LYS A 113 21.04 -0.94 6.51
N PHE A 114 21.16 -2.15 5.97
CA PHE A 114 22.04 -3.19 6.47
C PHE A 114 23.43 -3.19 5.81
N ASP A 115 23.74 -2.14 5.02
CA ASP A 115 25.03 -2.00 4.30
C ASP A 115 25.34 -3.19 3.37
N LEU A 116 24.28 -3.74 2.77
CA LEU A 116 24.37 -4.88 1.86
C LEU A 116 24.44 -4.46 0.38
N LEU A 117 24.36 -3.17 0.05
CA LEU A 117 24.51 -2.65 -1.31
C LEU A 117 25.98 -2.56 -1.73
N LYS A 118 26.65 -3.71 -1.83
CA LYS A 118 28.06 -3.81 -2.23
C LYS A 118 28.18 -3.97 -3.75
N LYS A 119 29.17 -3.31 -4.36
CA LYS A 119 29.39 -3.31 -5.83
C LYS A 119 29.72 -4.70 -6.39
N ASP A 120 30.27 -5.57 -5.61
CA ASP A 120 30.69 -6.92 -5.94
C ASP A 120 29.58 -7.99 -5.86
N LEU A 121 28.37 -7.59 -5.44
CA LEU A 121 27.23 -8.50 -5.26
C LEU A 121 25.99 -8.12 -6.08
N PRO A 122 26.07 -7.77 -7.39
CA PRO A 122 24.92 -7.28 -8.14
C PRO A 122 23.82 -8.34 -8.30
N ILE A 123 24.18 -9.60 -8.48
CA ILE A 123 23.21 -10.71 -8.61
C ILE A 123 22.44 -10.91 -7.30
N PHE A 124 23.11 -10.83 -6.15
CA PHE A 124 22.47 -10.91 -4.86
C PHE A 124 21.42 -9.81 -4.69
N HIS A 125 21.72 -8.57 -5.09
CA HIS A 125 20.77 -7.46 -5.00
C HIS A 125 19.52 -7.73 -5.81
N ILE A 126 19.68 -8.16 -7.07
CA ILE A 126 18.57 -8.48 -7.98
C ILE A 126 17.70 -9.60 -7.39
N VAL A 127 18.33 -10.70 -6.98
CA VAL A 127 17.64 -11.86 -6.41
C VAL A 127 16.90 -11.46 -5.12
N PHE A 128 17.55 -10.70 -4.23
CA PHE A 128 16.92 -10.24 -3.00
C PHE A 128 15.69 -9.35 -3.27
N ILE A 129 15.80 -8.38 -4.18
CA ILE A 129 14.70 -7.47 -4.53
C ILE A 129 13.51 -8.25 -5.10
N ILE A 130 13.76 -9.17 -6.02
CA ILE A 130 12.72 -10.00 -6.62
C ILE A 130 12.08 -10.91 -5.56
N ALA A 131 12.89 -11.64 -4.79
CA ALA A 131 12.39 -12.55 -3.76
C ALA A 131 11.58 -11.81 -2.69
N PHE A 132 12.05 -10.64 -2.25
CA PHE A 132 11.34 -9.81 -1.27
C PHE A 132 9.99 -9.33 -1.82
N SER A 133 9.96 -8.85 -3.07
CA SER A 133 8.72 -8.37 -3.70
C SER A 133 7.73 -9.51 -3.91
N LEU A 134 8.18 -10.68 -4.35
CA LEU A 134 7.33 -11.87 -4.48
C LEU A 134 6.81 -12.36 -3.13
N MET A 135 7.64 -12.31 -2.09
CA MET A 135 7.23 -12.65 -0.73
C MET A 135 6.07 -11.74 -0.27
N ILE A 136 6.20 -10.43 -0.43
CA ILE A 136 5.14 -9.48 -0.04
C ILE A 136 3.87 -9.70 -0.88
N ALA A 137 3.99 -9.90 -2.19
CA ALA A 137 2.85 -10.22 -3.05
C ALA A 137 2.14 -11.51 -2.60
N SER A 138 2.89 -12.58 -2.31
CA SER A 138 2.32 -13.85 -1.82
C SER A 138 1.61 -13.71 -0.47
N PHE A 139 2.15 -12.89 0.45
CA PHE A 139 1.46 -12.57 1.71
C PHE A 139 0.16 -11.80 1.47
N TRP A 140 0.14 -10.90 0.49
CA TRP A 140 -1.06 -10.17 0.13
C TRP A 140 -2.14 -11.10 -0.42
N GLU A 141 -1.83 -11.94 -1.39
CA GLU A 141 -2.73 -12.96 -1.93
C GLU A 141 -3.28 -13.90 -0.85
N PHE A 142 -2.39 -14.34 0.06
CA PHE A 142 -2.81 -15.17 1.19
C PHE A 142 -3.75 -14.43 2.14
N PHE A 143 -3.52 -13.14 2.37
CA PHE A 143 -4.40 -12.31 3.19
C PHE A 143 -5.77 -12.14 2.53
N GLU A 144 -5.84 -11.90 1.21
CA GLU A 144 -7.09 -11.81 0.47
C GLU A 144 -7.86 -13.13 0.52
N PHE A 145 -7.18 -14.25 0.27
CA PHE A 145 -7.78 -15.58 0.37
C PHE A 145 -8.37 -15.87 1.77
N LEU A 146 -7.64 -15.54 2.83
CA LEU A 146 -8.15 -15.70 4.20
C LEU A 146 -9.33 -14.77 4.46
N SER A 147 -9.25 -13.54 4.01
CA SER A 147 -10.31 -12.55 4.14
C SER A 147 -11.59 -13.05 3.49
N ASP A 148 -11.52 -13.57 2.28
CA ASP A 148 -12.68 -14.10 1.57
C ASP A 148 -13.27 -15.34 2.26
N LYS A 149 -12.43 -16.25 2.76
CA LYS A 149 -12.90 -17.41 3.51
C LYS A 149 -13.57 -17.07 4.84
N VAL A 150 -13.00 -16.14 5.59
CA VAL A 150 -13.48 -15.80 6.95
C VAL A 150 -14.66 -14.84 6.88
N LEU A 151 -14.60 -13.85 5.98
CA LEU A 151 -15.57 -12.77 5.90
C LEU A 151 -16.65 -13.00 4.85
N LYS A 152 -16.57 -14.10 4.09
CA LYS A 152 -17.45 -14.40 2.95
C LYS A 152 -17.49 -13.23 1.95
N GLY A 153 -16.32 -12.59 1.77
CA GLY A 153 -16.10 -11.51 0.82
C GLY A 153 -15.73 -12.03 -0.56
N ASP A 154 -15.31 -11.14 -1.42
CA ASP A 154 -14.75 -11.39 -2.74
C ASP A 154 -13.64 -10.35 -2.97
N THR A 155 -12.59 -10.41 -2.14
CA THR A 155 -11.45 -9.49 -2.22
C THR A 155 -10.49 -9.87 -3.34
N GLN A 156 -10.50 -11.15 -3.74
CA GLN A 156 -9.74 -11.65 -4.90
C GLN A 156 -10.43 -11.38 -6.24
N TRP A 157 -11.66 -10.83 -6.24
CA TRP A 157 -12.45 -10.50 -7.44
C TRP A 157 -12.63 -11.68 -8.42
N VAL A 158 -12.74 -12.91 -7.88
CA VAL A 158 -12.85 -14.15 -8.66
C VAL A 158 -14.29 -14.41 -9.12
N LEU A 159 -15.27 -13.83 -8.44
CA LEU A 159 -16.70 -13.98 -8.74
C LEU A 159 -17.19 -12.86 -9.65
N LEU A 160 -16.64 -12.73 -10.83
CA LEU A 160 -17.14 -11.85 -11.88
C LEU A 160 -18.16 -12.56 -12.75
#